data_68252a4308b1700e38bdd2e3b74fbe92
#
_entry.id   68252a4308b1700e38bdd2e3b74fbe92
#
_cell.length_a   1.000
_cell.length_b   1.000
_cell.length_c   1.000
_cell.angle_alpha   90.00
_cell.angle_beta   90.00
_cell.angle_gamma   90.00
#
_symmetry.space_group_name_H-M   'P 1'
#
loop_
_entity.id
_entity.type
_entity.pdbx_description
1 polymer ?
#
loop_
_entity_poly.entity_id
_entity_poly.type
_entity_poly.pdbx_seq_one_letter_code
_entity_poly.pdbx_strand_id
1 'polypeptide(L)'
;MTARRGLLGALKALLTPFTRTPQPAGPRVEGRSGSAATIEIEPPPAQGLRIAYHPERDGDPDAGEIVWTWVPYAERDGRGKDRPVLVIGRQDGSRVYAVRLTSKAHDGDRDFLAIGSGPWDPQGRSSWVDIEQLYSVHADGMRREASALDPDRFARVARALHARYGWAVGNR
;
A
#
# COMPACT_ATOMS: atom_id res chain seq x y z
N MET A 1 -10.94 -85.21 16.00
CA MET A 1 -9.48 -85.01 15.78
C MET A 1 -9.31 -83.63 15.13
N THR A 2 -8.51 -82.86 15.79
CA THR A 2 -7.86 -81.59 15.38
C THR A 2 -8.72 -80.41 15.05
N ALA A 3 -8.83 -79.48 16.07
CA ALA A 3 -9.29 -78.15 15.99
C ALA A 3 -8.33 -77.22 15.26
N ARG A 4 -8.84 -76.30 14.44
CA ARG A 4 -8.10 -75.11 13.98
C ARG A 4 -8.82 -73.85 14.50
N ARG A 5 -8.19 -73.22 15.48
CA ARG A 5 -8.52 -71.89 15.96
C ARG A 5 -8.03 -70.87 14.95
N GLY A 6 -8.96 -70.09 14.39
CA GLY A 6 -8.65 -68.91 13.58
C GLY A 6 -8.53 -67.67 14.50
N LEU A 7 -7.36 -67.09 14.52
CA LEU A 7 -7.13 -65.79 15.15
C LEU A 7 -7.64 -64.67 14.25
N LEU A 8 -8.70 -63.99 14.66
CA LEU A 8 -9.12 -62.72 14.08
C LEU A 8 -8.32 -61.62 14.80
N GLY A 9 -7.27 -61.15 14.14
CA GLY A 9 -6.52 -59.97 14.55
C GLY A 9 -7.27 -58.72 14.16
N ALA A 10 -7.85 -58.04 15.14
CA ALA A 10 -8.46 -56.73 14.92
C ALA A 10 -7.35 -55.67 14.81
N LEU A 11 -7.18 -55.17 13.57
CA LEU A 11 -6.32 -54.02 13.26
C LEU A 11 -7.06 -52.75 13.65
N LYS A 12 -6.84 -52.23 14.88
CA LYS A 12 -7.26 -50.88 15.27
C LYS A 12 -6.35 -49.87 14.56
N ALA A 13 -6.84 -49.28 13.47
CA ALA A 13 -6.24 -48.11 12.87
C ALA A 13 -6.38 -46.94 13.87
N LEU A 14 -5.27 -46.50 14.47
CA LEU A 14 -5.13 -45.30 15.23
C LEU A 14 -5.17 -44.10 14.27
N LEU A 15 -6.35 -43.56 14.07
CA LEU A 15 -6.52 -42.23 13.49
C LEU A 15 -6.00 -41.17 14.49
N THR A 16 -4.75 -40.81 14.38
CA THR A 16 -4.22 -39.61 15.03
C THR A 16 -4.78 -38.40 14.30
N PRO A 17 -5.50 -37.48 15.01
CA PRO A 17 -5.88 -36.23 14.40
C PRO A 17 -4.59 -35.43 14.12
N PHE A 18 -4.36 -35.10 12.86
CA PHE A 18 -3.35 -34.12 12.48
C PHE A 18 -3.76 -32.77 13.10
N THR A 19 -3.31 -32.50 14.29
CA THR A 19 -3.33 -31.14 14.85
C THR A 19 -2.32 -30.32 14.04
N ARG A 20 -2.84 -29.57 13.09
CA ARG A 20 -2.07 -28.58 12.35
C ARG A 20 -1.62 -27.54 13.37
N THR A 21 -0.37 -27.63 13.82
CA THR A 21 0.27 -26.59 14.64
C THR A 21 0.15 -25.29 13.85
N PRO A 22 -0.38 -24.21 14.44
CA PRO A 22 -0.40 -22.93 13.77
C PRO A 22 1.05 -22.55 13.49
N GLN A 23 1.40 -22.48 12.21
CA GLN A 23 2.69 -21.96 11.78
C GLN A 23 2.77 -20.50 12.27
N PRO A 24 3.83 -20.10 12.98
CA PRO A 24 3.96 -18.72 13.41
C PRO A 24 3.82 -17.82 12.18
N ALA A 25 2.87 -16.90 12.22
CA ALA A 25 2.69 -15.91 11.18
C ALA A 25 4.02 -15.17 11.03
N GLY A 26 4.61 -15.23 9.83
CA GLY A 26 5.79 -14.44 9.52
C GLY A 26 5.53 -12.96 9.82
N PRO A 27 6.56 -12.11 9.89
CA PRO A 27 6.40 -10.71 10.22
C PRO A 27 5.28 -10.11 9.35
N ARG A 28 4.26 -9.54 10.01
CA ARG A 28 3.16 -8.86 9.32
C ARG A 28 3.75 -7.67 8.58
N VAL A 29 3.68 -7.72 7.27
CA VAL A 29 3.97 -6.53 6.45
C VAL A 29 2.72 -5.66 6.51
N GLU A 30 2.85 -4.52 7.13
CA GLU A 30 1.78 -3.54 7.30
C GLU A 30 1.22 -3.12 5.93
N GLY A 31 -0.11 -3.02 5.83
CA GLY A 31 -0.78 -2.67 4.58
C GLY A 31 -0.93 -3.79 3.55
N ARG A 32 -0.48 -5.03 3.85
CA ARG A 32 -0.57 -6.15 2.90
C ARG A 32 -1.93 -6.83 2.87
N SER A 33 -2.61 -6.91 4.00
CA SER A 33 -3.84 -7.69 4.12
C SER A 33 -4.76 -7.20 5.24
N GLY A 34 -6.01 -7.65 5.23
CA GLY A 34 -7.01 -7.29 6.23
C GLY A 34 -7.58 -5.88 6.04
N SER A 35 -8.18 -5.33 7.07
CA SER A 35 -8.78 -3.99 7.05
C SER A 35 -7.79 -2.87 6.81
N ALA A 36 -6.52 -3.08 7.17
CA ALA A 36 -5.43 -2.14 6.97
C ALA A 36 -4.73 -2.27 5.60
N ALA A 37 -5.22 -3.13 4.70
CA ALA A 37 -4.60 -3.32 3.39
C ALA A 37 -4.62 -2.03 2.56
N THR A 38 -3.52 -1.77 1.86
CA THR A 38 -3.47 -0.78 0.78
C THR A 38 -4.19 -1.35 -0.43
N ILE A 39 -5.10 -0.57 -0.99
CA ILE A 39 -5.97 -0.99 -2.09
C ILE A 39 -5.81 0.00 -3.24
N GLU A 40 -5.54 -0.51 -4.44
CA GLU A 40 -5.69 0.28 -5.66
C GLU A 40 -7.17 0.51 -5.92
N ILE A 41 -7.55 1.76 -6.16
CA ILE A 41 -8.94 2.17 -6.35
C ILE A 41 -9.09 2.96 -7.64
N GLU A 42 -10.31 2.92 -8.18
CA GLU A 42 -10.68 3.81 -9.28
C GLU A 42 -10.62 5.28 -8.81
N PRO A 43 -10.06 6.19 -9.62
CA PRO A 43 -10.06 7.59 -9.31
C PRO A 43 -11.49 8.12 -9.10
N PRO A 44 -11.79 8.80 -7.98
CA PRO A 44 -13.12 9.39 -7.78
C PRO A 44 -13.38 10.52 -8.79
N PRO A 45 -14.66 10.86 -9.01
CA PRO A 45 -15.01 11.99 -9.88
C PRO A 45 -14.40 13.31 -9.34
N ALA A 46 -14.38 14.35 -10.17
CA ALA A 46 -13.70 15.61 -9.88
C ALA A 46 -14.06 16.25 -8.53
N GLN A 47 -15.30 16.04 -8.05
CA GLN A 47 -15.77 16.54 -6.76
C GLN A 47 -15.46 15.60 -5.58
N GLY A 48 -15.01 14.37 -5.86
CA GLY A 48 -14.79 13.32 -4.86
C GLY A 48 -13.45 13.39 -4.13
N LEU A 49 -12.53 14.27 -4.58
CA LEU A 49 -11.24 14.45 -3.94
C LEU A 49 -10.80 15.92 -4.00
N ARG A 50 -10.26 16.41 -2.89
CA ARG A 50 -9.60 17.71 -2.80
C ARG A 50 -8.16 17.51 -2.38
N ILE A 51 -7.24 18.01 -3.17
CA ILE A 51 -5.80 17.99 -2.89
C ILE A 51 -5.47 19.26 -2.12
N ALA A 52 -4.91 19.11 -0.92
CA ALA A 52 -4.48 20.27 -0.11
C ALA A 52 -3.20 19.93 0.63
N TYR A 53 -2.15 20.74 0.46
CA TYR A 53 -0.89 20.56 1.16
C TYR A 53 -1.04 20.96 2.64
N HIS A 54 -0.93 19.98 3.54
CA HIS A 54 -1.12 20.22 4.96
C HIS A 54 -0.37 19.17 5.80
N PRO A 55 0.97 19.04 5.64
CA PRO A 55 1.72 18.10 6.45
C PRO A 55 1.82 18.59 7.89
N GLU A 56 1.29 17.83 8.84
CA GLU A 56 1.39 18.08 10.27
C GLU A 56 2.08 16.89 10.96
N ARG A 57 2.86 17.20 12.01
CA ARG A 57 3.54 16.15 12.80
C ARG A 57 2.70 15.72 14.00
N ASP A 58 1.44 15.45 13.80
CA ASP A 58 0.50 15.07 14.85
C ASP A 58 0.27 13.57 15.00
N GLY A 59 0.83 12.79 14.08
CA GLY A 59 0.65 11.35 14.09
C GLY A 59 -0.39 10.85 13.08
N ASP A 60 -1.17 11.68 12.39
CA ASP A 60 -2.04 11.31 11.28
C ASP A 60 -1.37 11.52 9.91
N PRO A 61 -1.67 10.68 8.91
CA PRO A 61 -1.10 10.86 7.59
C PRO A 61 -1.77 12.04 6.88
N ASP A 62 -0.98 13.06 6.56
CA ASP A 62 -1.46 14.27 5.94
C ASP A 62 -0.99 14.44 4.50
N ALA A 63 -1.77 15.21 3.72
CA ALA A 63 -1.42 15.50 2.35
C ALA A 63 -0.12 16.29 2.25
N GLY A 64 0.82 15.77 1.49
CA GLY A 64 2.19 16.26 1.39
C GLY A 64 3.20 15.36 2.07
N GLU A 65 2.77 14.39 2.87
CA GLU A 65 3.67 13.40 3.48
C GLU A 65 3.93 12.22 2.54
N ILE A 66 5.16 11.73 2.58
CA ILE A 66 5.55 10.48 1.95
C ILE A 66 5.70 9.44 3.04
N VAL A 67 4.92 8.37 2.94
CA VAL A 67 4.91 7.23 3.87
C VAL A 67 5.19 5.93 3.13
N TRP A 68 5.61 4.89 3.85
CA TRP A 68 5.85 3.58 3.27
C TRP A 68 4.68 2.65 3.54
N THR A 69 4.26 1.91 2.53
CA THR A 69 3.21 0.89 2.64
C THR A 69 3.41 -0.21 1.62
N TRP A 70 2.76 -1.36 1.85
CA TRP A 70 2.70 -2.42 0.87
C TRP A 70 1.79 -2.02 -0.29
N VAL A 71 2.34 -1.90 -1.49
CA VAL A 71 1.60 -1.57 -2.70
C VAL A 71 1.43 -2.84 -3.53
N PRO A 72 0.20 -3.28 -3.82
CA PRO A 72 -0.05 -4.43 -4.68
C PRO A 72 0.46 -4.17 -6.10
N TYR A 73 0.83 -5.24 -6.80
CA TYR A 73 1.13 -5.16 -8.23
C TYR A 73 -0.17 -5.08 -9.05
N ALA A 74 -0.07 -4.53 -10.26
CA ALA A 74 -1.21 -4.35 -11.16
C ALA A 74 -1.90 -5.68 -11.53
N GLU A 75 -1.17 -6.80 -11.49
CA GLU A 75 -1.69 -8.13 -11.76
C GLU A 75 -2.69 -8.62 -10.72
N ARG A 76 -2.76 -7.98 -9.55
CA ARG A 76 -3.69 -8.30 -8.44
C ARG A 76 -3.68 -9.77 -7.99
N ASP A 77 -2.52 -10.43 -8.10
CA ASP A 77 -2.31 -11.84 -7.76
C ASP A 77 -1.85 -12.06 -6.30
N GLY A 78 -2.01 -11.05 -5.46
CA GLY A 78 -1.57 -11.06 -4.06
C GLY A 78 -0.10 -10.74 -3.86
N ARG A 79 0.64 -10.52 -4.95
CA ARG A 79 2.02 -10.00 -4.89
C ARG A 79 2.00 -8.48 -4.83
N GLY A 80 3.05 -7.93 -4.29
CA GLY A 80 3.25 -6.49 -4.19
C GLY A 80 4.62 -6.21 -3.62
N LYS A 81 4.88 -4.95 -3.37
CA LYS A 81 6.15 -4.49 -2.82
C LYS A 81 5.93 -3.33 -1.87
N ASP A 82 6.72 -3.28 -0.84
CA ASP A 82 6.82 -2.12 0.02
C ASP A 82 7.37 -0.92 -0.77
N ARG A 83 6.65 0.19 -0.76
CA ARG A 83 6.96 1.38 -1.57
C ARG A 83 6.62 2.67 -0.83
N PRO A 84 7.35 3.74 -1.09
CA PRO A 84 6.91 5.06 -0.69
C PRO A 84 5.68 5.47 -1.50
N VAL A 85 4.73 6.11 -0.83
CA VAL A 85 3.55 6.72 -1.44
C VAL A 85 3.40 8.15 -0.93
N LEU A 86 2.97 9.05 -1.80
CA LEU A 86 2.65 10.44 -1.45
C LEU A 86 1.18 10.54 -1.10
N VAL A 87 0.88 10.95 0.11
CA VAL A 87 -0.49 11.27 0.54
C VAL A 87 -0.93 12.56 -0.15
N ILE A 88 -2.11 12.53 -0.78
CA ILE A 88 -2.65 13.67 -1.53
C ILE A 88 -3.96 14.22 -0.97
N GLY A 89 -4.62 13.50 -0.08
CA GLY A 89 -5.87 13.93 0.54
C GLY A 89 -6.42 12.89 1.51
N ARG A 90 -7.36 13.32 2.35
CA ARG A 90 -8.08 12.43 3.26
C ARG A 90 -9.20 11.70 2.53
N GLN A 91 -9.44 10.48 2.94
CA GLN A 91 -10.59 9.66 2.58
C GLN A 91 -11.47 9.49 3.83
N ASP A 92 -12.32 8.49 3.87
CA ASP A 92 -13.15 8.20 5.05
C ASP A 92 -12.37 7.51 6.17
N GLY A 93 -12.70 7.87 7.42
CA GLY A 93 -12.14 7.24 8.61
C GLY A 93 -10.63 7.38 8.71
N SER A 94 -9.94 6.25 8.84
CA SER A 94 -8.48 6.18 8.98
C SER A 94 -7.76 5.99 7.63
N ARG A 95 -8.40 6.32 6.51
CA ARG A 95 -7.83 6.14 5.17
C ARG A 95 -7.50 7.46 4.50
N VAL A 96 -6.48 7.42 3.67
CA VAL A 96 -6.05 8.53 2.83
C VAL A 96 -5.95 8.12 1.37
N TYR A 97 -6.09 9.08 0.48
CA TYR A 97 -5.74 8.93 -0.93
C TYR A 97 -4.25 9.13 -1.11
N ALA A 98 -3.61 8.23 -1.84
CA ALA A 98 -2.18 8.31 -2.10
C ALA A 98 -1.83 7.88 -3.53
N VAL A 99 -0.71 8.40 -4.02
CA VAL A 99 -0.09 8.01 -5.29
C VAL A 99 1.28 7.40 -5.01
N ARG A 100 1.66 6.35 -5.74
CA ARG A 100 2.91 5.63 -5.48
C ARG A 100 4.11 6.36 -6.07
N LEU A 101 5.27 6.14 -5.45
CA LEU A 101 6.56 6.56 -5.96
C LEU A 101 7.33 5.35 -6.51
N THR A 102 8.19 5.62 -7.47
CA THR A 102 9.14 4.65 -8.02
C THR A 102 10.49 5.30 -8.24
N SER A 103 11.57 4.55 -8.04
CA SER A 103 12.93 4.97 -8.39
C SER A 103 13.36 4.52 -9.78
N LYS A 104 12.51 3.76 -10.49
CA LYS A 104 12.73 3.45 -11.91
C LYS A 104 12.48 4.72 -12.72
N ALA A 105 13.41 5.06 -13.62
CA ALA A 105 13.27 6.21 -14.50
C ALA A 105 12.08 6.04 -15.46
N HIS A 106 11.31 7.11 -15.62
CA HIS A 106 10.15 7.22 -16.48
C HIS A 106 10.20 8.53 -17.31
N ASP A 107 11.38 8.85 -17.84
CA ASP A 107 11.58 10.06 -18.63
C ASP A 107 10.72 10.03 -19.89
N GLY A 108 9.94 11.11 -20.10
CA GLY A 108 9.03 11.23 -21.23
C GLY A 108 7.72 10.44 -21.12
N ASP A 109 7.52 9.69 -20.02
CA ASP A 109 6.25 9.01 -19.75
C ASP A 109 5.23 9.99 -19.17
N ARG A 110 4.04 10.08 -19.80
CA ARG A 110 2.98 11.02 -19.39
C ARG A 110 2.29 10.64 -18.08
N ASP A 111 2.40 9.38 -17.68
CA ASP A 111 1.77 8.84 -16.48
C ASP A 111 2.67 8.98 -15.24
N PHE A 112 3.88 9.52 -15.44
CA PHE A 112 4.85 9.71 -14.37
C PHE A 112 5.39 11.13 -14.33
N LEU A 113 5.51 11.68 -13.11
CA LEU A 113 6.07 12.98 -12.86
C LEU A 113 7.36 12.87 -12.03
N ALA A 114 8.48 13.34 -12.58
CA ALA A 114 9.75 13.38 -11.85
C ALA A 114 9.67 14.38 -10.68
N ILE A 115 9.99 13.93 -9.47
CA ILE A 115 10.03 14.75 -8.25
C ILE A 115 11.43 14.88 -7.65
N GLY A 116 12.45 14.22 -8.25
CA GLY A 116 13.82 14.22 -7.75
C GLY A 116 14.02 13.34 -6.53
N SER A 117 15.16 13.49 -5.86
CA SER A 117 15.53 12.73 -4.67
C SER A 117 15.08 13.42 -3.38
N GLY A 118 14.98 12.64 -2.30
CA GLY A 118 14.67 13.14 -0.98
C GLY A 118 14.81 12.07 0.11
N PRO A 119 14.55 12.43 1.38
CA PRO A 119 14.76 11.54 2.53
C PRO A 119 13.97 10.23 2.51
N TRP A 120 12.92 10.15 1.69
CA TRP A 120 12.10 8.94 1.53
C TRP A 120 12.83 7.79 0.82
N ASP A 121 13.93 8.04 0.13
CA ASP A 121 14.78 7.02 -0.45
C ASP A 121 16.15 7.02 0.24
N PRO A 122 16.45 6.01 1.08
CA PRO A 122 17.74 5.93 1.80
C PRO A 122 18.98 5.89 0.89
N GLN A 123 18.79 5.53 -0.39
CA GLN A 123 19.87 5.49 -1.39
C GLN A 123 19.99 6.82 -2.15
N GLY A 124 19.15 7.81 -1.86
CA GLY A 124 19.17 9.13 -2.50
C GLY A 124 18.86 9.13 -3.99
N ARG A 125 18.17 8.09 -4.49
CA ARG A 125 17.79 7.99 -5.91
C ARG A 125 16.69 8.98 -6.25
N SER A 126 16.69 9.44 -7.50
CA SER A 126 15.56 10.20 -8.03
C SER A 126 14.29 9.35 -8.05
N SER A 127 13.17 9.99 -7.81
CA SER A 127 11.85 9.37 -7.76
C SER A 127 10.88 10.01 -8.75
N TRP A 128 9.95 9.20 -9.22
CA TRP A 128 8.82 9.58 -10.05
C TRP A 128 7.52 9.24 -9.33
N VAL A 129 6.55 10.12 -9.41
CA VAL A 129 5.17 9.88 -8.95
C VAL A 129 4.37 9.30 -10.09
N ASP A 130 3.74 8.16 -9.86
CA ASP A 130 2.73 7.60 -10.76
C ASP A 130 1.43 8.38 -10.57
N ILE A 131 1.00 9.09 -11.62
CA ILE A 131 -0.24 9.88 -11.61
C ILE A 131 -1.40 9.18 -12.30
N GLU A 132 -1.22 7.92 -12.74
CA GLU A 132 -2.27 7.11 -13.33
C GLU A 132 -3.04 6.30 -12.29
N GLN A 133 -2.33 5.76 -11.29
CA GLN A 133 -2.90 4.86 -10.30
C GLN A 133 -3.11 5.56 -8.95
N LEU A 134 -4.30 5.35 -8.38
CA LEU A 134 -4.67 5.87 -7.07
C LEU A 134 -4.81 4.73 -6.05
N TYR A 135 -4.38 4.98 -4.83
CA TYR A 135 -4.44 4.03 -3.74
C TYR A 135 -5.20 4.59 -2.54
N SER A 136 -5.98 3.72 -1.90
CA SER A 136 -6.54 3.94 -0.57
C SER A 136 -5.61 3.28 0.44
N VAL A 137 -5.03 4.05 1.34
CA VAL A 137 -4.06 3.60 2.34
C VAL A 137 -4.62 3.83 3.73
N HIS A 138 -4.60 2.80 4.57
CA HIS A 138 -5.06 2.87 5.96
C HIS A 138 -3.92 3.32 6.87
N ALA A 139 -4.20 4.12 7.89
CA ALA A 139 -3.20 4.61 8.83
C ALA A 139 -2.39 3.48 9.50
N ASP A 140 -3.06 2.37 9.88
CA ASP A 140 -2.41 1.18 10.46
C ASP A 140 -1.65 0.33 9.43
N GLY A 141 -1.83 0.61 8.13
CA GLY A 141 -1.16 -0.09 7.03
C GLY A 141 0.10 0.61 6.53
N MET A 142 0.50 1.69 7.16
CA MET A 142 1.66 2.47 6.75
C MET A 142 2.73 2.55 7.83
N ARG A 143 3.98 2.59 7.38
CA ARG A 143 5.12 2.93 8.24
C ARG A 143 5.47 4.40 8.02
N ARG A 144 5.56 5.11 9.12
CA ARG A 144 5.89 6.54 9.12
C ARG A 144 7.39 6.77 9.26
N GLU A 145 8.13 6.43 8.27
CA GLU A 145 9.44 7.03 8.05
C GLU A 145 9.26 8.34 7.26
N ALA A 146 8.25 9.12 7.71
CA ALA A 146 7.66 10.18 6.94
C ALA A 146 8.59 11.36 6.76
N SER A 147 8.74 11.74 5.52
CA SER A 147 9.24 13.06 5.15
C SER A 147 8.14 13.83 4.43
N ALA A 148 7.98 15.11 4.75
CA ALA A 148 7.14 15.98 3.94
C ALA A 148 7.83 16.25 2.60
N LEU A 149 7.08 16.13 1.50
CA LEU A 149 7.53 16.61 0.21
C LEU A 149 7.57 18.13 0.23
N ASP A 150 8.58 18.70 -0.40
CA ASP A 150 8.70 20.15 -0.58
C ASP A 150 7.41 20.73 -1.21
N PRO A 151 6.91 21.90 -0.71
CA PRO A 151 5.65 22.48 -1.18
C PRO A 151 5.59 22.74 -2.68
N ASP A 152 6.69 23.17 -3.30
CA ASP A 152 6.73 23.45 -4.74
C ASP A 152 6.66 22.17 -5.56
N ARG A 153 7.32 21.10 -5.10
CA ARG A 153 7.22 19.77 -5.71
C ARG A 153 5.81 19.20 -5.55
N PHE A 154 5.20 19.34 -4.38
CA PHE A 154 3.81 18.94 -4.15
C PHE A 154 2.85 19.70 -5.07
N ALA A 155 3.01 21.02 -5.21
CA ALA A 155 2.18 21.83 -6.10
C ALA A 155 2.28 21.39 -7.57
N ARG A 156 3.43 20.90 -8.00
CA ARG A 156 3.59 20.31 -9.36
C ARG A 156 2.79 19.02 -9.49
N VAL A 157 2.83 18.14 -8.49
CA VAL A 157 2.03 16.91 -8.46
C VAL A 157 0.54 17.23 -8.45
N ALA A 158 0.12 18.16 -7.59
CA ALA A 158 -1.28 18.59 -7.48
C ALA A 158 -1.81 19.15 -8.81
N ARG A 159 -1.03 19.97 -9.52
CA ARG A 159 -1.40 20.48 -10.86
C ARG A 159 -1.53 19.35 -11.88
N ALA A 160 -0.63 18.37 -11.88
CA ALA A 160 -0.69 17.24 -12.80
C ALA A 160 -1.95 16.38 -12.55
N LEU A 161 -2.26 16.10 -11.29
CA LEU A 161 -3.47 15.38 -10.90
C LEU A 161 -4.75 16.16 -11.21
N HIS A 162 -4.75 17.48 -10.97
CA HIS A 162 -5.86 18.36 -11.37
C HIS A 162 -6.10 18.33 -12.88
N ALA A 163 -5.05 18.43 -13.67
CA ALA A 163 -5.15 18.39 -15.13
C ALA A 163 -5.69 17.05 -15.64
N ARG A 164 -5.36 15.95 -14.96
CA ARG A 164 -5.77 14.59 -15.33
C ARG A 164 -7.20 14.25 -14.88
N TYR A 165 -7.58 14.62 -13.66
CA TYR A 165 -8.81 14.16 -13.00
C TYR A 165 -9.79 15.26 -12.66
N GLY A 166 -9.41 16.52 -12.78
CA GLY A 166 -10.25 17.66 -12.42
C GLY A 166 -10.39 17.90 -10.90
N TRP A 167 -9.65 17.18 -10.05
CA TRP A 167 -9.74 17.33 -8.60
C TRP A 167 -9.36 18.74 -8.15
N ALA A 168 -10.12 19.29 -7.20
CA ALA A 168 -9.85 20.61 -6.68
C ALA A 168 -8.51 20.65 -5.95
N VAL A 169 -7.72 21.71 -6.20
CA VAL A 169 -6.49 22.02 -5.47
C VAL A 169 -6.79 23.14 -4.50
N GLY A 170 -6.61 22.87 -3.20
CA GLY A 170 -6.78 23.86 -2.15
C GLY A 170 -5.53 24.73 -2.01
N ASN A 171 -5.71 26.03 -1.86
CA ASN A 171 -4.70 26.86 -1.21
C ASN A 171 -4.68 26.54 0.27
N ARG A 172 -3.51 26.71 0.92
CA ARG A 172 -3.33 26.64 2.38
C ARG A 172 -4.44 27.34 3.13
#